data_70ff8f922c01465009cda0ea9f87a739
#
_entry.id   70ff8f922c01465009cda0ea9f87a739
#
_cell.length_a   1.000
_cell.length_b   1.000
_cell.length_c   1.000
_cell.angle_alpha   90.00
_cell.angle_beta   90.00
_cell.angle_gamma   90.00
#
_symmetry.space_group_name_H-M   'P 1'
#
loop_
_entity.id
_entity.type
_entity.pdbx_description
1 polymer ?
#
loop_
_entity_poly.entity_id
_entity_poly.type
_entity_poly.pdbx_seq_one_letter_code
_entity_poly.pdbx_strand_id
1 'polypeptide(L)'
;ERLEAADGRAADDAEGLELQIVRTVPNGIYDALPRGDFRIVESYLRALRSAERLIYLESQFLWSPELVSVLADKLRNPPHEDFRLVVLLPARAKNGQEDTRGQLSVLHRADAGAGRFLACTLWQPGPRGRPVYVHAKVGIVDDRWLTLGSANLNEHSLFNDTELNVVAHDPELA
;
A
#
# COMPACT_ATOMS: atom_id res chain seq x y z
N GLU A 1 7.05 26.07 -23.93
CA GLU A 1 7.90 26.48 -22.81
C GLU A 1 8.67 25.24 -22.34
N ARG A 2 10.00 25.19 -22.64
CA ARG A 2 10.85 24.09 -22.21
C ARG A 2 11.09 24.26 -20.70
N LEU A 3 10.68 23.27 -19.91
CA LEU A 3 11.18 23.12 -18.55
C LEU A 3 12.70 22.86 -18.68
N GLU A 4 13.52 23.82 -18.27
CA GLU A 4 14.94 23.61 -18.07
C GLU A 4 15.12 22.52 -17.02
N ALA A 5 15.88 21.49 -17.36
CA ALA A 5 16.27 20.46 -16.41
C ALA A 5 17.00 21.15 -15.25
N ALA A 6 16.53 20.97 -14.05
CA ALA A 6 17.24 21.39 -12.86
C ALA A 6 18.64 20.77 -12.92
N ASP A 7 19.64 21.65 -12.84
CA ASP A 7 21.06 21.29 -12.86
C ASP A 7 21.33 20.37 -11.66
N GLY A 8 21.29 19.05 -11.92
CA GLY A 8 21.53 18.05 -10.89
C GLY A 8 22.99 18.06 -10.49
N ARG A 9 23.34 18.87 -9.49
CA ARG A 9 24.55 18.63 -8.73
C ARG A 9 24.36 17.27 -8.04
N ALA A 10 25.09 16.27 -8.53
CA ALA A 10 25.29 15.04 -7.80
C ALA A 10 25.73 15.40 -6.38
N ALA A 11 24.98 14.98 -5.38
CA ALA A 11 25.45 15.00 -4.01
C ALA A 11 26.63 14.02 -3.96
N ASP A 12 27.83 14.55 -3.78
CA ASP A 12 29.02 13.76 -3.56
C ASP A 12 28.79 12.88 -2.33
N ASP A 13 28.94 11.55 -2.52
CA ASP A 13 29.15 10.53 -1.49
C ASP A 13 28.07 10.28 -0.42
N ALA A 14 26.84 10.68 -0.61
CA ALA A 14 25.73 10.10 0.14
C ALA A 14 25.28 8.83 -0.62
N GLU A 15 25.33 7.66 0.02
CA GLU A 15 24.63 6.46 -0.46
C GLU A 15 23.16 6.83 -0.62
N GLY A 16 22.76 7.15 -1.85
CA GLY A 16 21.42 7.65 -2.15
C GLY A 16 20.47 6.46 -2.24
N LEU A 17 19.32 6.58 -1.59
CA LEU A 17 18.24 5.61 -1.74
C LEU A 17 17.72 5.63 -3.20
N GLU A 18 17.70 4.47 -3.87
CA GLU A 18 17.14 4.34 -5.19
C GLU A 18 15.60 4.41 -5.12
N LEU A 19 15.02 5.39 -5.81
CA LEU A 19 13.59 5.59 -5.85
C LEU A 19 13.04 5.36 -7.26
N GLN A 20 11.94 4.62 -7.36
CA GLN A 20 11.20 4.43 -8.59
C GLN A 20 9.83 5.11 -8.50
N ILE A 21 9.47 5.89 -9.54
CA ILE A 21 8.12 6.40 -9.70
C ILE A 21 7.29 5.34 -10.45
N VAL A 22 6.19 4.93 -9.83
CA VAL A 22 5.18 4.03 -10.40
C VAL A 22 3.83 4.72 -10.45
N ARG A 23 2.98 4.33 -11.39
CA ARG A 23 1.69 5.01 -11.60
C ARG A 23 0.59 4.03 -11.99
N THR A 24 -0.65 4.46 -11.78
CA THR A 24 -1.83 3.95 -12.46
C THR A 24 -2.27 4.98 -13.50
N VAL A 25 -2.46 4.54 -14.72
CA VAL A 25 -3.09 5.30 -15.81
C VAL A 25 -4.06 4.35 -16.49
N PRO A 26 -5.37 4.61 -16.47
CA PRO A 26 -6.34 3.73 -17.12
C PRO A 26 -6.16 3.66 -18.63
N ASN A 27 -6.64 2.59 -19.24
CA ASN A 27 -6.63 2.41 -20.69
C ASN A 27 -7.38 3.54 -21.41
N GLY A 28 -6.85 4.01 -22.53
CA GLY A 28 -7.55 4.93 -23.42
C GLY A 28 -7.70 6.36 -22.91
N ILE A 29 -7.03 6.74 -21.81
CA ILE A 29 -7.05 8.12 -21.28
C ILE A 29 -6.04 9.00 -22.01
N TYR A 30 -4.89 8.46 -22.37
CA TYR A 30 -3.83 9.20 -23.07
C TYR A 30 -3.37 8.46 -24.33
N ASP A 31 -3.29 9.15 -25.45
CA ASP A 31 -2.82 8.59 -26.72
C ASP A 31 -1.41 8.00 -26.64
N ALA A 32 -0.54 8.60 -25.80
CA ALA A 32 0.82 8.10 -25.56
C ALA A 32 0.86 6.81 -24.74
N LEU A 33 -0.24 6.43 -24.06
CA LEU A 33 -0.36 5.24 -23.24
C LEU A 33 -1.69 4.51 -23.51
N PRO A 34 -1.92 4.03 -24.73
CA PRO A 34 -3.22 3.49 -25.16
C PRO A 34 -3.66 2.25 -24.36
N ARG A 35 -2.70 1.51 -23.78
CA ARG A 35 -2.96 0.33 -22.91
C ARG A 35 -2.90 0.65 -21.42
N GLY A 36 -2.79 1.94 -21.06
CA GLY A 36 -2.64 2.36 -19.68
C GLY A 36 -1.27 2.00 -19.07
N ASP A 37 -1.16 2.16 -17.77
CA ASP A 37 0.02 1.84 -16.97
C ASP A 37 -0.45 1.41 -15.57
N PHE A 38 -0.15 0.21 -15.14
CA PHE A 38 -0.65 -0.39 -13.90
C PHE A 38 0.48 -0.81 -12.95
N ARG A 39 1.62 -0.12 -13.03
CA ARG A 39 2.81 -0.46 -12.23
C ARG A 39 2.60 -0.34 -10.73
N ILE A 40 1.64 0.45 -10.25
CA ILE A 40 1.33 0.51 -8.81
C ILE A 40 0.85 -0.85 -8.32
N VAL A 41 -0.20 -1.42 -8.92
CA VAL A 41 -0.72 -2.73 -8.51
C VAL A 41 0.29 -3.85 -8.72
N GLU A 42 1.07 -3.80 -9.80
CA GLU A 42 2.14 -4.77 -10.05
C GLU A 42 3.22 -4.72 -8.96
N SER A 43 3.64 -3.51 -8.54
CA SER A 43 4.60 -3.31 -7.47
C SER A 43 4.09 -3.87 -6.14
N TYR A 44 2.85 -3.55 -5.76
CA TYR A 44 2.22 -4.12 -4.56
C TYR A 44 2.17 -5.65 -4.63
N LEU A 45 1.68 -6.23 -5.73
CA LEU A 45 1.56 -7.67 -5.85
C LEU A 45 2.91 -8.39 -5.74
N ARG A 46 3.98 -7.83 -6.30
CA ARG A 46 5.33 -8.37 -6.17
C ARG A 46 5.80 -8.32 -4.71
N ALA A 47 5.71 -7.15 -4.07
CA ALA A 47 6.14 -6.97 -2.70
C ALA A 47 5.34 -7.84 -1.71
N LEU A 48 4.01 -7.87 -1.82
CA LEU A 48 3.17 -8.70 -0.95
C LEU A 48 3.45 -10.19 -1.12
N ARG A 49 3.71 -10.66 -2.35
CA ARG A 49 4.08 -12.07 -2.59
C ARG A 49 5.45 -12.43 -2.04
N SER A 50 6.42 -11.52 -2.07
CA SER A 50 7.77 -11.75 -1.52
C SER A 50 7.86 -11.61 0.00
N ALA A 51 6.85 -11.04 0.65
CA ALA A 51 6.83 -10.82 2.10
C ALA A 51 7.09 -12.10 2.89
N GLU A 52 8.01 -12.03 3.86
CA GLU A 52 8.40 -13.14 4.73
C GLU A 52 7.96 -12.91 6.18
N ARG A 53 8.08 -11.70 6.73
CA ARG A 53 7.88 -11.43 8.16
C ARG A 53 6.83 -10.36 8.43
N LEU A 54 6.87 -9.23 7.71
CA LEU A 54 6.01 -8.09 7.99
C LEU A 54 5.39 -7.51 6.73
N ILE A 55 4.09 -7.33 6.76
CA ILE A 55 3.38 -6.44 5.87
C ILE A 55 2.71 -5.37 6.73
N TYR A 56 3.07 -4.10 6.52
CA TYR A 56 2.41 -2.94 7.11
C TYR A 56 1.78 -2.09 6.02
N LEU A 57 0.49 -1.80 6.14
CA LEU A 57 -0.27 -1.03 5.16
C LEU A 57 -1.05 0.09 5.85
N GLU A 58 -0.95 1.32 5.32
CA GLU A 58 -1.86 2.42 5.66
C GLU A 58 -2.64 2.83 4.42
N SER A 59 -3.95 2.90 4.54
CA SER A 59 -4.81 3.34 3.45
C SER A 59 -6.12 3.89 3.97
N GLN A 60 -6.78 4.66 3.15
CA GLN A 60 -8.15 5.10 3.41
C GLN A 60 -9.16 3.96 3.21
N PHE A 61 -8.83 3.03 2.31
CA PHE A 61 -9.67 1.93 1.88
C PHE A 61 -8.86 0.64 1.72
N LEU A 62 -9.52 -0.50 1.89
CA LEU A 62 -8.99 -1.81 1.53
C LEU A 62 -10.12 -2.64 0.91
N TRP A 63 -10.26 -2.61 -0.42
CA TRP A 63 -11.24 -3.43 -1.11
C TRP A 63 -10.79 -3.92 -2.51
N SER A 64 -9.47 -3.95 -2.79
CA SER A 64 -8.97 -4.63 -3.98
C SER A 64 -8.98 -6.15 -3.78
N PRO A 65 -9.77 -6.92 -4.54
CA PRO A 65 -9.81 -8.37 -4.43
C PRO A 65 -8.45 -9.03 -4.69
N GLU A 66 -7.67 -8.46 -5.61
CA GLU A 66 -6.34 -8.96 -5.98
C GLU A 66 -5.37 -8.90 -4.80
N LEU A 67 -5.31 -7.74 -4.12
CA LEU A 67 -4.43 -7.57 -2.97
C LEU A 67 -4.93 -8.41 -1.78
N VAL A 68 -6.23 -8.36 -1.49
CA VAL A 68 -6.82 -9.13 -0.39
C VAL A 68 -6.64 -10.63 -0.58
N SER A 69 -6.70 -11.14 -1.81
CA SER A 69 -6.43 -12.55 -2.10
C SER A 69 -5.01 -12.96 -1.71
N VAL A 70 -4.01 -12.15 -2.07
CA VAL A 70 -2.61 -12.39 -1.69
C VAL A 70 -2.42 -12.31 -0.18
N LEU A 71 -2.98 -11.29 0.47
CA LEU A 71 -2.91 -11.13 1.93
C LEU A 71 -3.55 -12.30 2.67
N ALA A 72 -4.72 -12.75 2.20
CA ALA A 72 -5.42 -13.89 2.80
C ALA A 72 -4.65 -15.21 2.62
N ASP A 73 -3.98 -15.39 1.47
CA ASP A 73 -3.13 -16.55 1.24
C ASP A 73 -1.92 -16.56 2.18
N LYS A 74 -1.25 -15.41 2.37
CA LYS A 74 -0.16 -15.25 3.34
C LYS A 74 -0.59 -15.55 4.79
N LEU A 75 -1.81 -15.23 5.16
CA LEU A 75 -2.34 -15.55 6.49
C LEU A 75 -2.65 -17.04 6.66
N ARG A 76 -3.19 -17.70 5.62
CA ARG A 76 -3.45 -19.15 5.63
C ARG A 76 -2.17 -19.97 5.60
N ASN A 77 -1.17 -19.51 4.83
CA ASN A 77 0.09 -20.17 4.57
C ASN A 77 1.24 -19.22 4.94
N PRO A 78 1.44 -18.91 6.22
CA PRO A 78 2.42 -17.91 6.62
C PRO A 78 3.84 -18.38 6.23
N PRO A 79 4.63 -17.52 5.56
CA PRO A 79 5.98 -17.88 5.13
C PRO A 79 6.96 -18.06 6.30
N HIS A 80 6.66 -17.44 7.44
CA HIS A 80 7.42 -17.52 8.69
C HIS A 80 6.50 -17.58 9.90
N GLU A 81 6.93 -18.19 11.00
CA GLU A 81 6.13 -18.27 12.24
C GLU A 81 5.84 -16.89 12.85
N ASP A 82 6.77 -15.94 12.71
CA ASP A 82 6.64 -14.56 13.16
C ASP A 82 5.96 -13.64 12.15
N PHE A 83 5.40 -14.17 11.05
CA PHE A 83 4.72 -13.34 10.06
C PHE A 83 3.60 -12.52 10.68
N ARG A 84 3.56 -11.23 10.35
CA ARG A 84 2.51 -10.30 10.80
C ARG A 84 2.01 -9.46 9.62
N LEU A 85 0.69 -9.26 9.61
CA LEU A 85 0.00 -8.34 8.72
C LEU A 85 -0.68 -7.27 9.56
N VAL A 86 -0.25 -6.03 9.42
CA VAL A 86 -0.83 -4.86 10.10
C VAL A 86 -1.47 -3.94 9.08
N VAL A 87 -2.73 -3.58 9.28
CA VAL A 87 -3.46 -2.65 8.41
C VAL A 87 -4.02 -1.51 9.24
N LEU A 88 -3.61 -0.29 8.93
CA LEU A 88 -4.10 0.94 9.56
C LEU A 88 -5.10 1.64 8.64
N LEU A 89 -6.31 1.81 9.11
CA LEU A 89 -7.44 2.39 8.37
C LEU A 89 -8.14 3.46 9.21
N PRO A 90 -8.90 4.39 8.61
CA PRO A 90 -9.77 5.26 9.38
C PRO A 90 -10.89 4.45 10.04
N ALA A 91 -11.29 4.83 11.25
CA ALA A 91 -12.40 4.17 11.97
C ALA A 91 -13.71 4.17 11.17
N ARG A 92 -13.90 5.20 10.35
CA ARG A 92 -15.01 5.33 9.40
C ARG A 92 -14.49 5.96 8.12
N ALA A 93 -14.48 5.23 7.03
CA ALA A 93 -14.21 5.79 5.70
C ALA A 93 -15.43 6.61 5.24
N LYS A 94 -15.19 7.64 4.43
CA LYS A 94 -16.28 8.44 3.85
C LYS A 94 -17.13 7.64 2.86
N ASN A 95 -16.50 6.72 2.11
CA ASN A 95 -17.12 5.85 1.12
C ASN A 95 -16.58 4.42 1.29
N GLY A 96 -17.25 3.41 0.73
CA GLY A 96 -16.76 2.03 0.68
C GLY A 96 -16.45 1.40 2.05
N GLN A 97 -17.14 1.83 3.10
CA GLN A 97 -16.92 1.31 4.45
C GLN A 97 -17.36 -0.15 4.56
N GLU A 98 -18.46 -0.52 3.92
CA GLU A 98 -18.98 -1.88 3.93
C GLU A 98 -18.07 -2.83 3.16
N ASP A 99 -17.56 -2.39 2.00
CA ASP A 99 -16.61 -3.15 1.19
C ASP A 99 -15.33 -3.41 1.97
N THR A 100 -14.75 -2.38 2.59
CA THR A 100 -13.56 -2.52 3.45
C THR A 100 -13.83 -3.49 4.61
N ARG A 101 -14.98 -3.40 5.28
CA ARG A 101 -15.34 -4.33 6.38
C ARG A 101 -15.49 -5.76 5.88
N GLY A 102 -16.07 -5.95 4.71
CA GLY A 102 -16.17 -7.25 4.05
C GLY A 102 -14.79 -7.87 3.85
N GLN A 103 -13.83 -7.10 3.34
CA GLN A 103 -12.46 -7.57 3.11
C GLN A 103 -11.69 -7.83 4.42
N LEU A 104 -11.85 -6.98 5.43
CA LEU A 104 -11.29 -7.25 6.77
C LEU A 104 -11.82 -8.56 7.35
N SER A 105 -13.09 -8.88 7.12
CA SER A 105 -13.69 -10.15 7.55
C SER A 105 -13.08 -11.35 6.80
N VAL A 106 -12.71 -11.20 5.51
CA VAL A 106 -11.98 -12.23 4.76
C VAL A 106 -10.60 -12.48 5.38
N LEU A 107 -9.86 -11.42 5.69
CA LEU A 107 -8.53 -11.52 6.31
C LEU A 107 -8.60 -12.12 7.73
N HIS A 108 -9.57 -11.69 8.53
CA HIS A 108 -9.76 -12.24 9.86
C HIS A 108 -10.07 -13.74 9.84
N ARG A 109 -10.93 -14.19 8.92
CA ARG A 109 -11.19 -15.64 8.72
C ARG A 109 -9.94 -16.38 8.21
N ALA A 110 -9.12 -15.75 7.37
CA ALA A 110 -7.89 -16.35 6.87
C ALA A 110 -6.83 -16.52 7.98
N ASP A 111 -6.79 -15.60 8.96
CA ASP A 111 -5.92 -15.69 10.14
C ASP A 111 -6.34 -16.82 11.12
N ALA A 112 -7.60 -17.22 11.08
CA ALA A 112 -8.16 -18.31 11.88
C ALA A 112 -7.85 -18.22 13.39
N GLY A 113 -7.69 -17.02 13.93
CA GLY A 113 -7.35 -16.76 15.34
C GLY A 113 -5.88 -16.96 15.69
N ALA A 114 -4.99 -17.08 14.72
CA ALA A 114 -3.55 -17.23 14.93
C ALA A 114 -2.88 -15.94 15.46
N GLY A 115 -3.58 -14.79 15.43
CA GLY A 115 -3.08 -13.50 15.92
C GLY A 115 -2.00 -12.88 15.02
N ARG A 116 -1.96 -13.25 13.75
CA ARG A 116 -1.03 -12.68 12.78
C ARG A 116 -1.59 -11.44 12.09
N PHE A 117 -2.91 -11.27 12.07
CA PHE A 117 -3.59 -10.15 11.47
C PHE A 117 -4.05 -9.12 12.48
N LEU A 118 -3.65 -7.86 12.30
CA LEU A 118 -4.08 -6.72 13.09
C LEU A 118 -4.65 -5.63 12.18
N ALA A 119 -5.95 -5.35 12.29
CA ALA A 119 -6.55 -4.14 11.74
C ALA A 119 -6.73 -3.11 12.86
N CYS A 120 -6.21 -1.91 12.67
CA CYS A 120 -6.24 -0.88 13.69
C CYS A 120 -6.67 0.49 13.15
N THR A 121 -7.00 1.38 14.06
CA THR A 121 -7.34 2.77 13.80
C THR A 121 -6.57 3.66 14.77
N LEU A 122 -6.25 4.87 14.37
CA LEU A 122 -5.65 5.85 15.25
C LEU A 122 -6.72 6.61 16.04
N TRP A 123 -6.42 6.86 17.31
CA TRP A 123 -7.28 7.60 18.20
C TRP A 123 -6.51 8.71 18.90
N GLN A 124 -7.04 9.92 18.87
CA GLN A 124 -6.45 11.04 19.60
C GLN A 124 -6.75 10.86 21.10
N PRO A 125 -5.74 10.81 21.98
CA PRO A 125 -5.96 10.67 23.42
C PRO A 125 -6.62 11.91 24.02
N GLY A 126 -7.31 11.71 25.18
CA GLY A 126 -7.89 12.82 25.94
C GLY A 126 -9.36 12.55 26.34
N PRO A 127 -9.94 13.41 27.22
CA PRO A 127 -11.30 13.23 27.75
C PRO A 127 -12.42 13.20 26.68
N ARG A 128 -12.14 13.80 25.50
CA ARG A 128 -13.02 13.79 24.31
C ARG A 128 -12.31 13.17 23.13
N GLY A 129 -11.60 12.08 23.36
CA GLY A 129 -10.85 11.39 22.32
C GLY A 129 -11.65 11.20 21.03
N ARG A 130 -11.00 11.40 19.90
CA ARG A 130 -11.60 11.30 18.55
C ARG A 130 -10.76 10.40 17.67
N PRO A 131 -11.38 9.64 16.76
CA PRO A 131 -10.62 8.91 15.76
C PRO A 131 -9.86 9.91 14.86
N VAL A 132 -8.61 9.57 14.55
CA VAL A 132 -7.83 10.26 13.53
C VAL A 132 -8.24 9.69 12.18
N TYR A 133 -8.55 10.57 11.23
CA TYR A 133 -8.87 10.14 9.87
C TYR A 133 -7.59 9.83 9.12
N VAL A 134 -7.28 8.55 8.96
CA VAL A 134 -6.12 8.08 8.20
C VAL A 134 -6.38 8.34 6.71
N HIS A 135 -5.51 9.15 6.08
CA HIS A 135 -5.53 9.44 4.65
C HIS A 135 -4.18 9.11 3.98
N ALA A 136 -3.29 8.49 4.71
CA ALA A 136 -2.02 8.00 4.20
C ALA A 136 -2.25 6.85 3.20
N LYS A 137 -1.31 6.67 2.28
CA LYS A 137 -1.22 5.53 1.38
C LYS A 137 0.23 5.09 1.42
N VAL A 138 0.50 4.20 2.37
CA VAL A 138 1.84 3.70 2.68
C VAL A 138 1.80 2.18 2.69
N GLY A 139 2.81 1.55 2.15
CA GLY A 139 3.04 0.12 2.27
C GLY A 139 4.50 -0.13 2.61
N ILE A 140 4.75 -0.97 3.61
CA ILE A 140 6.08 -1.43 4.00
C ILE A 140 6.06 -2.95 4.03
N VAL A 141 7.07 -3.58 3.43
CA VAL A 141 7.23 -5.03 3.44
C VAL A 141 8.65 -5.37 3.89
N ASP A 142 8.74 -6.11 5.01
CA ASP A 142 9.99 -6.66 5.56
C ASP A 142 11.12 -5.62 5.75
N ASP A 143 10.76 -4.34 5.96
CA ASP A 143 11.69 -3.20 6.05
C ASP A 143 12.62 -3.04 4.82
N ARG A 144 12.27 -3.67 3.71
CA ARG A 144 13.05 -3.70 2.46
C ARG A 144 12.34 -3.04 1.29
N TRP A 145 11.02 -2.97 1.34
CA TRP A 145 10.21 -2.32 0.31
C TRP A 145 9.28 -1.31 0.96
N LEU A 146 9.31 -0.11 0.45
CA LEU A 146 8.45 1.00 0.85
C LEU A 146 7.72 1.54 -0.36
N THR A 147 6.44 1.83 -0.22
CA THR A 147 5.72 2.70 -1.15
C THR A 147 4.92 3.76 -0.43
N LEU A 148 4.86 4.93 -1.03
CA LEU A 148 3.98 6.01 -0.59
C LEU A 148 3.49 6.81 -1.80
N GLY A 149 2.28 7.35 -1.72
CA GLY A 149 1.71 8.11 -2.83
C GLY A 149 0.23 8.44 -2.68
N SER A 150 -0.45 8.53 -3.83
CA SER A 150 -1.86 8.88 -3.88
C SER A 150 -2.79 7.67 -3.94
N ALA A 151 -2.31 6.49 -4.37
CA ALA A 151 -3.14 5.31 -4.63
C ALA A 151 -3.61 4.61 -3.35
N ASN A 152 -4.92 4.52 -3.17
CA ASN A 152 -5.53 3.67 -2.15
C ASN A 152 -5.48 2.18 -2.55
N LEU A 153 -5.68 1.29 -1.56
CA LEU A 153 -5.75 -0.16 -1.76
C LEU A 153 -7.16 -0.59 -2.22
N ASN A 154 -7.63 0.04 -3.28
CA ASN A 154 -8.95 -0.21 -3.87
C ASN A 154 -8.89 -0.27 -5.40
N GLU A 155 -9.92 -0.83 -6.00
CA GLU A 155 -10.04 -1.01 -7.45
C GLU A 155 -9.95 0.32 -8.22
N HIS A 156 -10.54 1.39 -7.68
CA HIS A 156 -10.49 2.71 -8.30
C HIS A 156 -9.06 3.19 -8.48
N SER A 157 -8.30 3.30 -7.40
CA SER A 157 -6.92 3.80 -7.46
C SER A 157 -5.97 2.86 -8.20
N LEU A 158 -6.22 1.55 -8.18
CA LEU A 158 -5.33 0.57 -8.80
C LEU A 158 -5.57 0.38 -10.30
N PHE A 159 -6.80 0.71 -10.81
CA PHE A 159 -7.16 0.41 -12.20
C PHE A 159 -7.91 1.52 -12.93
N ASN A 160 -8.65 2.40 -12.25
CA ASN A 160 -9.61 3.30 -12.86
C ASN A 160 -9.27 4.78 -12.74
N ASP A 161 -8.52 5.18 -11.71
CA ASP A 161 -8.08 6.54 -11.49
C ASP A 161 -6.64 6.75 -11.97
N THR A 162 -6.22 8.01 -12.16
CA THR A 162 -4.82 8.33 -12.40
C THR A 162 -4.13 8.58 -11.06
N GLU A 163 -3.13 7.76 -10.74
CA GLU A 163 -2.43 7.77 -9.47
C GLU A 163 -0.91 7.72 -9.65
N LEU A 164 -0.19 8.18 -8.64
CA LEU A 164 1.27 8.16 -8.60
C LEU A 164 1.77 7.74 -7.22
N ASN A 165 2.67 6.78 -7.19
CA ASN A 165 3.41 6.37 -6.01
C ASN A 165 4.93 6.42 -6.27
N VAL A 166 5.66 6.65 -5.18
CA VAL A 166 7.10 6.41 -5.12
C VAL A 166 7.31 5.04 -4.47
N VAL A 167 8.27 4.30 -4.98
CA VAL A 167 8.69 3.00 -4.44
C VAL A 167 10.18 3.04 -4.17
N ALA A 168 10.59 2.61 -2.99
CA ALA A 168 11.95 2.27 -2.64
C ALA A 168 12.07 0.76 -2.44
N HIS A 169 13.17 0.20 -2.87
CA HIS A 169 13.55 -1.18 -2.54
C HIS A 169 15.01 -1.18 -2.16
N ASP A 170 15.27 -1.38 -0.87
CA ASP A 170 16.62 -1.42 -0.33
C ASP A 170 16.67 -2.51 0.76
N PRO A 171 17.62 -3.45 0.67
CA PRO A 171 17.81 -4.46 1.71
C PRO A 171 18.22 -3.90 3.08
N GLU A 172 18.69 -2.64 3.11
CA GLU A 172 19.21 -1.96 4.31
C GLU A 172 18.26 -0.84 4.81
N LEU A 173 17.03 -0.78 4.34
CA LEU A 173 16.01 0.21 4.79
C LEU A 173 15.56 0.02 6.26
N ALA A 174 16.02 -1.05 6.93
CA ALA A 174 15.65 -1.39 8.30
C ALA A 174 16.44 -0.58 9.34
#